data_069ac79d05d671b0693419ca0dbf6ba1
#
_entry.id   069ac79d05d671b0693419ca0dbf6ba1
#
_cell.length_a   1.000
_cell.length_b   1.000
_cell.length_c   1.000
_cell.angle_alpha   90.00
_cell.angle_beta   90.00
_cell.angle_gamma   90.00
#
_symmetry.space_group_name_H-M   'P 1'
#
loop_
_entity.id
_entity.type
_entity.pdbx_description
1 polymer ?
#
loop_
_entity_poly.entity_id
_entity_poly.type
_entity_poly.pdbx_seq_one_letter_code
_entity_poly.pdbx_strand_id
1 'polypeptide(L)'
;MLTLAGCISLPRVNPPLKGQIADSAYQALDRTTAPAPGYGLYTVLLTRSASRQATRVLTEVFATVPAADEAGLAPENLNLIVLPVKDAAAARAALASAREAPDPTAVALLRKHYDYGQAALLLAALCRPERGTAVMRICSSAAADGPILVTSMRPLDPASPLSSQRLLVVDLGATPAAAMGEVMAAYRRQIKRTDWADRAEMGWRLTVLNRALEVASLLPFISKASAIIP
;
A
#
# COMPACT_ATOMS: atom_id res chain seq x y z
N MET A 1 -56.13 2.15 7.28
CA MET A 1 -54.71 2.35 7.55
C MET A 1 -53.93 1.21 6.93
N LEU A 2 -53.33 1.42 5.76
CA LEU A 2 -52.47 0.44 5.09
C LEU A 2 -51.01 0.81 5.36
N THR A 3 -50.31 -0.02 6.12
CA THR A 3 -48.85 0.08 6.34
C THR A 3 -48.15 -0.62 5.18
N LEU A 4 -47.58 0.16 4.28
CA LEU A 4 -46.65 -0.33 3.24
C LEU A 4 -45.29 -0.62 3.91
N ALA A 5 -45.02 -1.89 4.19
CA ALA A 5 -43.68 -2.34 4.55
C ALA A 5 -42.83 -2.40 3.29
N GLY A 6 -42.07 -1.35 3.04
CA GLY A 6 -41.08 -1.33 1.96
C GLY A 6 -39.92 -2.25 2.30
N CYS A 7 -39.79 -3.40 1.64
CA CYS A 7 -38.58 -4.22 1.66
C CYS A 7 -37.44 -3.45 1.01
N ILE A 8 -36.53 -2.91 1.82
CA ILE A 8 -35.24 -2.39 1.36
C ILE A 8 -34.39 -3.59 0.96
N SER A 9 -34.33 -3.89 -0.35
CA SER A 9 -33.37 -4.86 -0.88
C SER A 9 -31.97 -4.27 -0.74
N LEU A 10 -31.21 -4.75 0.26
CA LEU A 10 -29.79 -4.50 0.34
C LEU A 10 -29.12 -5.02 -0.95
N PRO A 11 -28.22 -4.25 -1.56
CA PRO A 11 -27.49 -4.74 -2.72
C PRO A 11 -26.74 -6.02 -2.34
N ARG A 12 -26.99 -7.10 -3.09
CA ARG A 12 -26.23 -8.35 -2.95
C ARG A 12 -24.79 -8.05 -3.35
N VAL A 13 -23.91 -7.88 -2.37
CA VAL A 13 -22.46 -7.86 -2.63
C VAL A 13 -22.10 -9.31 -2.97
N ASN A 14 -21.81 -9.57 -4.26
CA ASN A 14 -21.29 -10.88 -4.64
C ASN A 14 -19.96 -11.10 -3.89
N PRO A 15 -19.76 -12.27 -3.29
CA PRO A 15 -18.47 -12.56 -2.64
C PRO A 15 -17.36 -12.47 -3.69
N PRO A 16 -16.19 -11.94 -3.32
CA PRO A 16 -15.06 -11.84 -4.24
C PRO A 16 -14.66 -13.23 -4.75
N LEU A 17 -14.28 -13.31 -6.01
CA LEU A 17 -13.77 -14.55 -6.58
C LEU A 17 -12.46 -14.94 -5.89
N LYS A 18 -12.19 -16.25 -5.80
CA LYS A 18 -10.95 -16.75 -5.20
C LYS A 18 -9.73 -16.14 -5.92
N GLY A 19 -8.85 -15.52 -5.14
CA GLY A 19 -7.66 -14.84 -5.67
C GLY A 19 -7.88 -13.38 -6.07
N GLN A 20 -9.10 -12.85 -5.95
CA GLN A 20 -9.41 -11.45 -6.20
C GLN A 20 -9.24 -10.63 -4.93
N ILE A 21 -8.48 -9.55 -5.02
CA ILE A 21 -8.36 -8.58 -3.92
C ILE A 21 -9.62 -7.70 -3.89
N ALA A 22 -10.38 -7.83 -2.82
CA ALA A 22 -11.61 -7.06 -2.62
C ALA A 22 -11.33 -5.69 -2.01
N ASP A 23 -10.40 -5.63 -1.04
CA ASP A 23 -10.00 -4.37 -0.40
C ASP A 23 -8.57 -4.42 0.18
N SER A 24 -8.19 -3.35 0.85
CA SER A 24 -6.95 -3.25 1.62
C SER A 24 -7.26 -3.09 3.09
N ALA A 25 -6.34 -3.58 3.94
CA ALA A 25 -6.32 -3.34 5.37
C ALA A 25 -4.90 -2.92 5.78
N TYR A 26 -4.73 -2.17 6.87
CA TYR A 26 -3.39 -1.83 7.35
C TYR A 26 -3.08 -2.49 8.69
N GLN A 27 -1.78 -2.73 8.93
CA GLN A 27 -1.27 -3.24 10.19
C GLN A 27 0.09 -2.63 10.51
N ALA A 28 0.27 -2.17 11.75
CA ALA A 28 1.56 -1.74 12.27
C ALA A 28 2.29 -2.98 12.85
N LEU A 29 3.47 -3.28 12.33
CA LEU A 29 4.28 -4.43 12.73
C LEU A 29 5.71 -4.00 13.09
N ASP A 30 6.22 -4.54 14.18
CA ASP A 30 7.63 -4.39 14.56
C ASP A 30 8.50 -5.49 13.93
N ARG A 31 9.82 -5.39 14.11
CA ARG A 31 10.79 -6.33 13.54
C ARG A 31 10.63 -7.76 14.02
N THR A 32 10.04 -7.95 15.18
CA THR A 32 9.91 -9.28 15.83
C THR A 32 8.65 -9.99 15.38
N THR A 33 7.72 -9.26 14.75
CA THR A 33 6.42 -9.75 14.34
C THR A 33 6.36 -9.86 12.83
N ALA A 34 6.33 -11.08 12.31
CA ALA A 34 6.05 -11.31 10.90
C ALA A 34 4.58 -11.05 10.60
N PRO A 35 4.24 -10.50 9.42
CA PRO A 35 2.85 -10.44 8.97
C PRO A 35 2.24 -11.84 8.98
N ALA A 36 0.98 -11.95 9.44
CA ALA A 36 0.27 -13.21 9.39
C ALA A 36 0.21 -13.75 7.94
N PRO A 37 0.38 -15.05 7.74
CA PRO A 37 0.24 -15.65 6.42
C PRO A 37 -1.23 -15.64 5.97
N GLY A 38 -1.46 -15.83 4.67
CA GLY A 38 -2.80 -16.01 4.13
C GLY A 38 -3.42 -14.76 3.50
N TYR A 39 -2.81 -13.59 3.61
CA TYR A 39 -3.27 -12.43 2.86
C TYR A 39 -3.01 -12.61 1.35
N GLY A 40 -3.91 -12.10 0.54
CA GLY A 40 -3.78 -12.17 -0.91
C GLY A 40 -2.59 -11.37 -1.43
N LEU A 41 -2.34 -10.19 -0.85
CA LEU A 41 -1.18 -9.34 -1.11
C LEU A 41 -0.62 -8.73 0.17
N TYR A 42 0.64 -8.35 0.11
CA TYR A 42 1.36 -7.62 1.15
C TYR A 42 1.98 -6.37 0.53
N THR A 43 1.65 -5.22 1.06
CA THR A 43 2.22 -3.93 0.65
C THR A 43 2.96 -3.33 1.83
N VAL A 44 4.23 -3.01 1.67
CA VAL A 44 4.98 -2.31 2.71
C VAL A 44 5.15 -0.85 2.29
N LEU A 45 4.80 0.07 3.19
CA LEU A 45 5.12 1.49 3.02
C LEU A 45 6.52 1.74 3.56
N LEU A 46 7.45 2.07 2.68
CA LEU A 46 8.84 2.38 3.01
C LEU A 46 9.09 3.87 2.87
N THR A 47 9.66 4.50 3.88
CA THR A 47 10.12 5.89 3.84
C THR A 47 11.38 6.06 4.67
N ARG A 48 12.27 6.96 4.24
CA ARG A 48 13.52 7.27 4.95
C ARG A 48 13.38 8.40 5.96
N SER A 49 12.31 9.19 5.84
CA SER A 49 12.08 10.35 6.68
C SER A 49 10.59 10.66 6.87
N ALA A 50 10.27 11.47 7.88
CA ALA A 50 8.94 12.03 8.10
C ALA A 50 8.66 13.19 7.12
N SER A 51 8.70 12.90 5.83
CA SER A 51 8.43 13.89 4.78
C SER A 51 6.94 14.26 4.70
N ARG A 52 6.64 15.38 4.01
CA ARG A 52 5.26 15.78 3.74
C ARG A 52 4.53 14.70 2.94
N GLN A 53 5.20 14.10 1.94
CA GLN A 53 4.64 13.02 1.12
C GLN A 53 4.35 11.77 1.96
N ALA A 54 5.28 11.34 2.82
CA ALA A 54 5.06 10.21 3.72
C ALA A 54 3.89 10.45 4.67
N THR A 55 3.79 11.65 5.25
CA THR A 55 2.65 12.05 6.07
C THR A 55 1.35 11.94 5.27
N ARG A 56 1.32 12.47 4.04
CA ARG A 56 0.10 12.45 3.23
C ARG A 56 -0.32 11.04 2.82
N VAL A 57 0.62 10.16 2.47
CA VAL A 57 0.32 8.75 2.18
C VAL A 57 -0.34 8.08 3.39
N LEU A 58 0.23 8.25 4.59
CA LEU A 58 -0.35 7.68 5.81
C LEU A 58 -1.72 8.26 6.15
N THR A 59 -1.90 9.57 5.96
CA THR A 59 -3.22 10.21 6.10
C THR A 59 -4.24 9.55 5.20
N GLU A 60 -3.92 9.33 3.93
CA GLU A 60 -4.82 8.66 2.99
C GLU A 60 -5.08 7.20 3.39
N VAL A 61 -4.07 6.48 3.88
CA VAL A 61 -4.24 5.11 4.40
C VAL A 61 -5.23 5.13 5.58
N PHE A 62 -4.99 5.95 6.59
CA PHE A 62 -5.83 5.96 7.80
C PHE A 62 -7.26 6.45 7.54
N ALA A 63 -7.45 7.36 6.57
CA ALA A 63 -8.77 7.86 6.21
C ALA A 63 -9.60 6.87 5.37
N THR A 64 -8.95 5.97 4.62
CA THR A 64 -9.64 5.17 3.59
C THR A 64 -9.47 3.67 3.70
N VAL A 65 -8.60 3.19 4.60
CA VAL A 65 -8.28 1.77 4.78
C VAL A 65 -8.54 1.40 6.23
N PRO A 66 -9.31 0.34 6.54
CA PRO A 66 -9.53 -0.12 7.91
C PRO A 66 -8.27 -0.78 8.47
N ALA A 67 -8.19 -0.89 9.80
CA ALA A 67 -7.23 -1.77 10.44
C ALA A 67 -7.52 -3.25 10.09
N ALA A 68 -6.50 -4.09 10.11
CA ALA A 68 -6.61 -5.48 9.65
C ALA A 68 -7.61 -6.32 10.48
N ASP A 69 -7.75 -6.02 11.77
CA ASP A 69 -8.70 -6.63 12.69
C ASP A 69 -10.15 -6.12 12.51
N GLU A 70 -10.33 -5.05 11.75
CA GLU A 70 -11.64 -4.42 11.49
C GLU A 70 -12.13 -4.63 10.06
N ALA A 71 -11.31 -5.20 9.18
CA ALA A 71 -11.59 -5.25 7.74
C ALA A 71 -12.82 -6.10 7.36
N GLY A 72 -13.26 -7.02 8.21
CA GLY A 72 -14.48 -7.84 8.01
C GLY A 72 -14.45 -8.76 6.77
N LEU A 73 -13.30 -8.91 6.11
CA LEU A 73 -13.08 -9.74 4.94
C LEU A 73 -12.07 -10.85 5.24
N ALA A 74 -12.15 -11.94 4.50
CA ALA A 74 -11.16 -13.01 4.59
C ALA A 74 -9.78 -12.53 4.14
N PRO A 75 -8.69 -12.89 4.84
CA PRO A 75 -7.33 -12.39 4.56
C PRO A 75 -6.89 -12.58 3.11
N GLU A 76 -7.25 -13.71 2.48
CA GLU A 76 -6.92 -14.02 1.09
C GLU A 76 -7.51 -13.03 0.07
N ASN A 77 -8.52 -12.26 0.46
CA ASN A 77 -9.16 -11.23 -0.35
C ASN A 77 -8.68 -9.82 0.00
N LEU A 78 -7.70 -9.71 0.89
CA LEU A 78 -7.15 -8.44 1.35
C LEU A 78 -5.72 -8.21 0.87
N ASN A 79 -5.42 -6.94 0.57
CA ASN A 79 -4.06 -6.44 0.49
C ASN A 79 -3.67 -5.86 1.85
N LEU A 80 -2.75 -6.50 2.57
CA LEU A 80 -2.27 -6.03 3.86
C LEU A 80 -1.21 -4.95 3.68
N ILE A 81 -1.53 -3.71 4.07
CA ILE A 81 -0.57 -2.60 4.09
C ILE A 81 0.18 -2.64 5.42
N VAL A 82 1.43 -3.07 5.37
CA VAL A 82 2.32 -3.17 6.52
C VAL A 82 3.04 -1.84 6.74
N LEU A 83 2.93 -1.35 7.97
CA LEU A 83 3.64 -0.16 8.44
C LEU A 83 4.76 -0.61 9.39
N PRO A 84 6.05 -0.52 8.99
CA PRO A 84 7.16 -0.84 9.87
C PRO A 84 7.20 0.11 11.07
N VAL A 85 7.13 -0.44 12.28
CA VAL A 85 7.17 0.35 13.52
C VAL A 85 8.18 -0.24 14.51
N LYS A 86 8.64 0.58 15.45
CA LYS A 86 9.60 0.18 16.50
C LYS A 86 8.94 -0.69 17.54
N ASP A 87 7.68 -0.41 17.85
CA ASP A 87 6.85 -1.09 18.84
C ASP A 87 5.41 -1.15 18.33
N ALA A 88 4.95 -2.35 18.03
CA ALA A 88 3.62 -2.56 17.46
C ALA A 88 2.49 -2.27 18.45
N ALA A 89 2.71 -2.49 19.76
CA ALA A 89 1.70 -2.23 20.77
C ALA A 89 1.51 -0.72 20.98
N ALA A 90 2.61 0.03 21.10
CA ALA A 90 2.58 1.49 21.23
C ALA A 90 2.01 2.16 20.00
N ALA A 91 2.36 1.67 18.79
CA ALA A 91 1.81 2.20 17.53
C ALA A 91 0.31 1.95 17.43
N ARG A 92 -0.19 0.75 17.77
CA ARG A 92 -1.64 0.45 17.80
C ARG A 92 -2.40 1.31 18.79
N ALA A 93 -1.87 1.52 19.99
CA ALA A 93 -2.48 2.40 20.98
C ALA A 93 -2.59 3.85 20.46
N ALA A 94 -1.52 4.35 19.80
CA ALA A 94 -1.52 5.68 19.18
C ALA A 94 -2.54 5.79 18.04
N LEU A 95 -2.71 4.75 17.23
CA LEU A 95 -3.68 4.69 16.15
C LEU A 95 -5.12 4.61 16.67
N ALA A 96 -5.38 3.83 17.72
CA ALA A 96 -6.71 3.69 18.31
C ALA A 96 -7.21 5.00 18.94
N SER A 97 -6.31 5.79 19.55
CA SER A 97 -6.66 7.06 20.19
C SER A 97 -6.93 8.22 19.23
N ALA A 98 -6.62 8.07 17.94
CA ALA A 98 -6.56 9.18 17.00
C ALA A 98 -7.48 9.03 15.78
N ARG A 99 -8.53 8.22 15.88
CA ARG A 99 -9.49 7.98 14.78
C ARG A 99 -10.19 9.24 14.25
N GLU A 100 -10.24 10.29 15.04
CA GLU A 100 -10.96 11.54 14.68
C GLU A 100 -10.08 12.53 13.89
N ALA A 101 -8.76 12.36 13.87
CA ALA A 101 -7.83 13.31 13.23
C ALA A 101 -6.65 12.58 12.55
N PRO A 102 -6.82 12.07 11.31
CA PRO A 102 -5.79 11.27 10.62
C PRO A 102 -4.45 11.97 10.41
N ASP A 103 -4.43 13.26 10.12
CA ASP A 103 -3.19 14.02 9.88
C ASP A 103 -2.25 14.08 11.09
N PRO A 104 -2.73 14.50 12.30
CA PRO A 104 -1.90 14.46 13.50
C PRO A 104 -1.41 13.05 13.84
N THR A 105 -2.24 12.03 13.59
CA THR A 105 -1.88 10.63 13.80
C THR A 105 -0.78 10.18 12.87
N ALA A 106 -0.88 10.48 11.58
CA ALA A 106 0.14 10.16 10.59
C ALA A 106 1.48 10.80 10.94
N VAL A 107 1.48 12.07 11.33
CA VAL A 107 2.68 12.78 11.79
C VAL A 107 3.27 12.13 13.03
N ALA A 108 2.44 11.82 14.04
CA ALA A 108 2.88 11.20 15.27
C ALA A 108 3.46 9.80 15.04
N LEU A 109 2.80 8.99 14.19
CA LEU A 109 3.28 7.67 13.83
C LEU A 109 4.65 7.74 13.16
N LEU A 110 4.83 8.60 12.15
CA LEU A 110 6.12 8.75 11.47
C LEU A 110 7.22 9.21 12.42
N ARG A 111 6.96 10.20 13.25
CA ARG A 111 7.99 10.79 14.12
C ARG A 111 8.39 9.91 15.28
N LYS A 112 7.43 9.22 15.91
CA LYS A 112 7.65 8.51 17.18
C LYS A 112 7.80 7.00 17.00
N HIS A 113 6.97 6.40 16.18
CA HIS A 113 6.80 4.95 16.14
C HIS A 113 7.35 4.28 14.88
N TYR A 114 7.48 4.99 13.76
CA TYR A 114 7.96 4.40 12.52
C TYR A 114 9.41 3.93 12.63
N ASP A 115 9.69 2.71 12.14
CA ASP A 115 11.05 2.13 12.14
C ASP A 115 11.78 2.41 10.82
N TYR A 116 12.42 3.58 10.75
CA TYR A 116 13.26 3.96 9.61
C TYR A 116 14.41 2.99 9.37
N GLY A 117 14.93 2.34 10.42
CA GLY A 117 16.01 1.36 10.29
C GLY A 117 15.55 0.11 9.57
N GLN A 118 14.35 -0.42 9.90
CA GLN A 118 13.76 -1.53 9.17
C GLN A 118 13.44 -1.14 7.73
N ALA A 119 12.86 0.02 7.52
CA ALA A 119 12.59 0.53 6.18
C ALA A 119 13.87 0.65 5.34
N ALA A 120 14.97 1.13 5.92
CA ALA A 120 16.26 1.22 5.24
C ALA A 120 16.83 -0.15 4.87
N LEU A 121 16.69 -1.16 5.72
CA LEU A 121 17.11 -2.55 5.42
C LEU A 121 16.30 -3.13 4.25
N LEU A 122 14.97 -2.95 4.26
CA LEU A 122 14.10 -3.39 3.18
C LEU A 122 14.40 -2.66 1.86
N LEU A 123 14.63 -1.35 1.93
CA LEU A 123 15.05 -0.56 0.76
C LEU A 123 16.41 -1.02 0.23
N ALA A 124 17.38 -1.29 1.08
CA ALA A 124 18.68 -1.83 0.66
C ALA A 124 18.54 -3.20 -0.02
N ALA A 125 17.67 -4.07 0.50
CA ALA A 125 17.36 -5.35 -0.14
C ALA A 125 16.63 -5.20 -1.47
N LEU A 126 15.74 -4.20 -1.59
CA LEU A 126 15.04 -3.86 -2.84
C LEU A 126 16.01 -3.31 -3.89
N CYS A 127 16.95 -2.47 -3.48
CA CYS A 127 17.86 -1.71 -4.36
C CYS A 127 19.12 -2.50 -4.76
N ARG A 128 19.09 -3.81 -4.72
CA ARG A 128 20.19 -4.65 -5.22
C ARG A 128 20.23 -4.66 -6.76
N PRO A 129 21.42 -4.70 -7.37
CA PRO A 129 21.58 -4.67 -8.84
C PRO A 129 20.77 -5.73 -9.59
N GLU A 130 20.55 -6.89 -8.96
CA GLU A 130 19.84 -8.03 -9.56
C GLU A 130 18.34 -7.74 -9.80
N ARG A 131 17.83 -6.64 -9.28
CA ARG A 131 16.42 -6.25 -9.42
C ARG A 131 16.05 -5.62 -10.76
N GLY A 132 17.05 -5.30 -11.55
CA GLY A 132 16.85 -4.69 -12.86
C GLY A 132 16.77 -3.17 -12.84
N THR A 133 16.86 -2.60 -14.04
CA THR A 133 17.04 -1.15 -14.24
C THR A 133 15.88 -0.28 -13.76
N ALA A 134 14.63 -0.77 -13.82
CA ALA A 134 13.47 0.00 -13.36
C ALA A 134 13.50 0.24 -11.84
N VAL A 135 13.77 -0.81 -11.05
CA VAL A 135 13.90 -0.69 -9.60
C VAL A 135 15.11 0.14 -9.23
N MET A 136 16.24 -0.07 -9.92
CA MET A 136 17.46 0.72 -9.69
C MET A 136 17.26 2.21 -9.96
N ARG A 137 16.42 2.58 -10.94
CA ARG A 137 16.09 3.97 -11.21
C ARG A 137 15.33 4.62 -10.05
N ILE A 138 14.36 3.90 -9.45
CA ILE A 138 13.65 4.35 -8.24
C ILE A 138 14.63 4.54 -7.08
N CYS A 139 15.59 3.63 -6.93
CA CYS A 139 16.60 3.68 -5.87
C CYS A 139 17.61 4.81 -6.02
N SER A 140 17.91 5.22 -7.26
CA SER A 140 18.90 6.24 -7.59
C SER A 140 18.28 7.64 -7.80
N SER A 141 16.96 7.75 -7.83
CA SER A 141 16.29 9.03 -8.00
C SER A 141 16.53 9.94 -6.79
N ALA A 142 16.62 11.25 -7.04
CA ALA A 142 16.71 12.25 -5.97
C ALA A 142 15.44 12.26 -5.08
N ALA A 143 14.36 11.65 -5.55
CA ALA A 143 13.14 11.36 -4.79
C ALA A 143 13.30 10.17 -3.83
N ALA A 144 14.49 9.57 -3.70
CA ALA A 144 14.78 8.41 -2.85
C ALA A 144 14.47 8.62 -1.36
N ASP A 145 14.21 9.84 -0.91
CA ASP A 145 13.75 10.15 0.45
C ASP A 145 12.21 10.11 0.56
N GLY A 146 11.51 9.99 -0.55
CA GLY A 146 10.05 9.90 -0.58
C GLY A 146 9.51 8.53 -0.17
N PRO A 147 8.20 8.44 0.08
CA PRO A 147 7.56 7.16 0.37
C PRO A 147 7.50 6.27 -0.87
N ILE A 148 7.74 4.98 -0.68
CA ILE A 148 7.66 3.94 -1.70
C ILE A 148 6.69 2.87 -1.19
N LEU A 149 5.75 2.44 -2.04
CA LEU A 149 4.94 1.26 -1.79
C LEU A 149 5.57 0.07 -2.51
N VAL A 150 5.80 -1.01 -1.79
CA VAL A 150 6.30 -2.26 -2.35
C VAL A 150 5.28 -3.35 -2.09
N THR A 151 4.65 -3.85 -3.17
CA THR A 151 3.61 -4.88 -3.09
C THR A 151 4.14 -6.21 -3.61
N SER A 152 3.82 -7.29 -2.89
CA SER A 152 4.24 -8.65 -3.18
C SER A 152 3.14 -9.65 -2.80
N MET A 153 3.23 -10.89 -3.30
CA MET A 153 2.34 -12.00 -2.89
C MET A 153 2.77 -12.69 -1.59
N ARG A 154 3.92 -12.34 -1.05
CA ARG A 154 4.45 -12.89 0.20
C ARG A 154 4.98 -11.76 1.04
N PRO A 155 5.01 -11.90 2.36
CA PRO A 155 5.65 -10.93 3.23
C PRO A 155 7.07 -10.61 2.76
N LEU A 156 7.44 -9.33 2.80
CA LEU A 156 8.81 -8.91 2.52
C LEU A 156 9.65 -9.21 3.75
N ASP A 157 10.68 -10.02 3.57
CA ASP A 157 11.67 -10.35 4.58
C ASP A 157 13.04 -9.88 4.08
N PRO A 158 13.75 -8.99 4.80
CA PRO A 158 15.07 -8.54 4.39
C PRO A 158 16.12 -9.64 4.40
N ALA A 159 15.91 -10.72 5.17
CA ALA A 159 16.79 -11.89 5.21
C ALA A 159 16.57 -12.85 4.04
N SER A 160 15.39 -12.83 3.43
CA SER A 160 15.06 -13.68 2.29
C SER A 160 15.53 -13.07 0.98
N PRO A 161 16.05 -13.88 0.02
CA PRO A 161 16.39 -13.35 -1.30
C PRO A 161 15.12 -12.86 -1.99
N LEU A 162 14.95 -11.54 -2.01
CA LEU A 162 13.85 -10.91 -2.76
C LEU A 162 13.95 -11.20 -4.27
N SER A 163 15.04 -11.75 -4.75
CA SER A 163 15.33 -12.01 -6.17
C SER A 163 14.30 -12.91 -6.87
N SER A 164 13.64 -13.79 -6.14
CA SER A 164 12.61 -14.68 -6.67
C SER A 164 11.18 -14.12 -6.57
N GLN A 165 11.00 -12.97 -5.88
CA GLN A 165 9.68 -12.37 -5.73
C GLN A 165 9.40 -11.33 -6.80
N ARG A 166 8.21 -11.39 -7.37
CA ARG A 166 7.71 -10.33 -8.25
C ARG A 166 7.15 -9.21 -7.39
N LEU A 167 7.58 -8.00 -7.64
CA LEU A 167 7.24 -6.83 -6.85
C LEU A 167 6.57 -5.78 -7.73
N LEU A 168 5.51 -5.16 -7.22
CA LEU A 168 5.03 -3.88 -7.71
C LEU A 168 5.66 -2.79 -6.83
N VAL A 169 6.41 -1.89 -7.43
CA VAL A 169 7.07 -0.80 -6.72
C VAL A 169 6.51 0.52 -7.22
N VAL A 170 5.94 1.31 -6.32
CA VAL A 170 5.36 2.62 -6.61
C VAL A 170 6.15 3.69 -5.87
N ASP A 171 6.88 4.53 -6.60
CA ASP A 171 7.56 5.69 -6.05
C ASP A 171 6.57 6.86 -5.92
N LEU A 172 6.32 7.28 -4.70
CA LEU A 172 5.44 8.40 -4.38
C LEU A 172 6.23 9.68 -4.02
N GLY A 173 7.57 9.61 -4.05
CA GLY A 173 8.43 10.72 -3.64
C GLY A 173 8.25 11.97 -4.48
N ALA A 174 8.04 11.82 -5.78
CA ALA A 174 7.80 12.91 -6.70
C ALA A 174 6.32 13.34 -6.78
N THR A 175 5.40 12.61 -6.13
CA THR A 175 3.97 12.90 -6.19
C THR A 175 3.64 14.17 -5.38
N PRO A 176 3.01 15.19 -5.97
CA PRO A 176 2.53 16.34 -5.22
C PRO A 176 1.58 15.92 -4.10
N ALA A 177 1.72 16.51 -2.91
CA ALA A 177 0.88 16.16 -1.76
C ALA A 177 -0.64 16.28 -2.06
N ALA A 178 -1.03 17.25 -2.89
CA ALA A 178 -2.41 17.44 -3.31
C ALA A 178 -2.96 16.30 -4.19
N ALA A 179 -2.11 15.61 -4.95
CA ALA A 179 -2.49 14.52 -5.83
C ALA A 179 -2.41 13.14 -5.13
N MET A 180 -1.91 13.08 -3.90
CA MET A 180 -1.65 11.81 -3.21
C MET A 180 -2.90 10.95 -3.05
N GLY A 181 -4.04 11.56 -2.71
CA GLY A 181 -5.33 10.85 -2.59
C GLY A 181 -5.75 10.17 -3.90
N GLU A 182 -5.60 10.85 -5.02
CA GLU A 182 -5.94 10.30 -6.35
C GLU A 182 -5.01 9.14 -6.72
N VAL A 183 -3.70 9.29 -6.46
CA VAL A 183 -2.71 8.25 -6.73
C VAL A 183 -2.95 7.01 -5.86
N MET A 184 -3.23 7.20 -4.58
CA MET A 184 -3.59 6.09 -3.67
C MET A 184 -4.89 5.40 -4.08
N ALA A 185 -5.91 6.15 -4.48
CA ALA A 185 -7.15 5.59 -5.01
C ALA A 185 -6.93 4.82 -6.33
N ALA A 186 -6.09 5.32 -7.23
CA ALA A 186 -5.73 4.64 -8.47
C ALA A 186 -4.97 3.34 -8.18
N TYR A 187 -3.98 3.37 -7.28
CA TYR A 187 -3.24 2.19 -6.82
C TYR A 187 -4.19 1.10 -6.28
N ARG A 188 -5.12 1.47 -5.38
CA ARG A 188 -6.10 0.52 -4.82
C ARG A 188 -7.03 -0.05 -5.89
N ARG A 189 -7.51 0.76 -6.85
CA ARG A 189 -8.32 0.27 -7.97
C ARG A 189 -7.57 -0.74 -8.83
N GLN A 190 -6.30 -0.51 -9.10
CA GLN A 190 -5.49 -1.43 -9.89
C GLN A 190 -5.28 -2.76 -9.18
N ILE A 191 -4.98 -2.74 -7.87
CA ILE A 191 -4.86 -3.95 -7.08
C ILE A 191 -6.15 -4.78 -7.11
N LYS A 192 -7.32 -4.13 -6.97
CA LYS A 192 -8.62 -4.81 -7.02
C LYS A 192 -8.96 -5.41 -8.39
N ARG A 193 -8.51 -4.80 -9.49
CA ARG A 193 -8.78 -5.24 -10.86
C ARG A 193 -7.88 -6.37 -11.33
N THR A 194 -6.78 -6.63 -10.65
CA THR A 194 -5.78 -7.59 -11.08
C THR A 194 -6.14 -8.96 -10.53
N ASP A 195 -6.18 -9.97 -11.39
CA ASP A 195 -6.27 -11.37 -10.97
C ASP A 195 -4.88 -11.83 -10.51
N TRP A 196 -4.70 -11.89 -9.19
CA TRP A 196 -3.45 -12.28 -8.55
C TRP A 196 -3.28 -13.79 -8.44
N ALA A 197 -4.30 -14.58 -8.82
CA ALA A 197 -4.23 -16.03 -8.81
C ALA A 197 -3.38 -16.57 -9.97
N ASP A 198 -3.36 -15.89 -11.13
CA ASP A 198 -2.51 -16.24 -12.24
C ASP A 198 -1.09 -15.66 -12.07
N ARG A 199 -0.18 -16.53 -11.61
CA ARG A 199 1.22 -16.15 -11.37
C ARG A 199 2.00 -15.77 -12.63
N ALA A 200 1.64 -16.30 -13.80
CA ALA A 200 2.33 -15.99 -15.05
C ALA A 200 1.90 -14.60 -15.57
N GLU A 201 0.62 -14.34 -15.56
CA GLU A 201 0.04 -13.07 -15.98
C GLU A 201 0.41 -11.94 -15.00
N MET A 202 0.50 -12.23 -13.70
CA MET A 202 0.88 -11.27 -12.68
C MET A 202 2.23 -10.61 -12.95
N GLY A 203 3.23 -11.36 -13.42
CA GLY A 203 4.54 -10.79 -13.72
C GLY A 203 4.51 -9.76 -14.82
N TRP A 204 3.72 -9.99 -15.84
CA TRP A 204 3.52 -9.05 -16.93
C TRP A 204 2.74 -7.82 -16.46
N ARG A 205 1.65 -8.01 -15.71
CA ARG A 205 0.83 -6.92 -15.15
C ARG A 205 1.61 -6.04 -14.20
N LEU A 206 2.44 -6.59 -13.33
CA LEU A 206 3.33 -5.79 -12.47
C LEU A 206 4.31 -4.94 -13.29
N THR A 207 4.83 -5.46 -14.38
CA THR A 207 5.71 -4.72 -15.28
C THR A 207 4.94 -3.59 -15.99
N VAL A 208 3.72 -3.85 -16.45
CA VAL A 208 2.86 -2.85 -17.09
C VAL A 208 2.45 -1.76 -16.10
N LEU A 209 2.06 -2.13 -14.89
CA LEU A 209 1.73 -1.18 -13.83
C LEU A 209 2.92 -0.31 -13.44
N ASN A 210 4.12 -0.88 -13.29
CA ASN A 210 5.32 -0.11 -13.04
C ASN A 210 5.58 0.91 -14.16
N ARG A 211 5.43 0.49 -15.43
CA ARG A 211 5.58 1.42 -16.57
C ARG A 211 4.50 2.46 -16.62
N ALA A 212 3.24 2.12 -16.35
CA ALA A 212 2.13 3.07 -16.35
C ALA A 212 2.29 4.11 -15.24
N LEU A 213 2.75 3.70 -14.05
CA LEU A 213 3.03 4.60 -12.93
C LEU A 213 4.30 5.43 -13.18
N GLU A 214 5.31 4.87 -13.86
CA GLU A 214 6.50 5.60 -14.33
C GLU A 214 6.11 6.72 -15.29
N VAL A 215 5.22 6.44 -16.25
CA VAL A 215 4.68 7.46 -17.19
C VAL A 215 3.85 8.49 -16.43
N ALA A 216 3.00 8.09 -15.49
CA ALA A 216 2.21 9.01 -14.68
C ALA A 216 3.08 9.92 -13.79
N SER A 217 4.21 9.43 -13.29
CA SER A 217 5.17 10.24 -12.52
C SER A 217 6.00 11.21 -13.39
N LEU A 218 6.13 10.92 -14.68
CA LEU A 218 6.83 11.77 -15.66
C LEU A 218 5.93 12.88 -16.23
N LEU A 219 4.61 12.83 -16.01
CA LEU A 219 3.68 13.85 -16.47
C LEU A 219 3.44 14.88 -15.35
N PRO A 220 4.19 15.98 -15.29
CA PRO A 220 4.11 16.94 -14.19
C PRO A 220 2.80 17.72 -14.11
N PHE A 221 1.82 17.44 -15.00
CA PHE A 221 0.61 18.24 -15.14
C PHE A 221 -0.65 17.47 -15.51
N ILE A 222 -0.92 16.32 -14.90
CA ILE A 222 -2.23 15.72 -15.10
C ILE A 222 -3.15 16.10 -13.94
N SER A 223 -3.67 17.32 -14.00
CA SER A 223 -4.85 17.73 -13.23
C SER A 223 -6.15 17.05 -13.69
N LYS A 224 -6.07 16.02 -14.53
CA LYS A 224 -7.19 15.22 -15.04
C LYS A 224 -6.79 13.75 -15.24
N ALA A 225 -6.23 13.14 -14.22
CA ALA A 225 -5.86 11.71 -14.28
C ALA A 225 -7.06 10.74 -14.41
N SER A 226 -8.28 11.23 -14.42
CA SER A 226 -9.48 10.41 -14.66
C SER A 226 -9.70 10.01 -16.12
N ALA A 227 -8.90 10.49 -17.08
CA ALA A 227 -9.14 10.31 -18.51
C ALA A 227 -8.16 9.37 -19.24
N ILE A 228 -7.13 8.81 -18.59
CA ILE A 228 -6.01 8.16 -19.31
C ILE A 228 -5.86 6.66 -19.03
N ILE A 229 -6.80 6.00 -18.40
CA ILE A 229 -6.75 4.53 -18.29
C ILE A 229 -8.02 3.95 -18.88
N PRO A 230 -8.02 3.55 -20.17
CA PRO A 230 -9.06 2.70 -20.71
C PRO A 230 -9.04 1.29 -20.09
#